data_97fddb93b353e3c28f20e425d8972ae5
#
_entry.id   97fddb93b353e3c28f20e425d8972ae5
#
_cell.length_a   1.000
_cell.length_b   1.000
_cell.length_c   1.000
_cell.angle_alpha   90.00
_cell.angle_beta   90.00
_cell.angle_gamma   90.00
#
_symmetry.space_group_name_H-M   'P 1'
#
loop_
_entity.id
_entity.type
_entity.pdbx_description
1 polymer ?
#
loop_
_entity_poly.entity_id
_entity_poly.type
_entity_poly.pdbx_seq_one_letter_code
_entity_poly.pdbx_strand_id
1 'polypeptide(L)'
;RRQRQMCIRDRYNNFEVTESKIYSIFDYLYKQYTEERRVYLQKHKKVSEYDSENLMYSLIEDIISANKYSSLDVVCHFPLNMLIKNPELLNEQECQYAMNPATHLDFLIYNRIGKKPVLAIEVDGYEYHKEDTVQASRDLLKNHIMELYEIPLLRFMTNGSGEREKIVEMLDKFV
;
A
#
# COMPACT_ATOMS: atom_id res chain seq x y z
N ARG A 1 -32.80 -9.37 43.97
CA ARG A 1 -32.18 -9.80 42.71
C ARG A 1 -33.05 -9.52 41.47
N ARG A 2 -34.39 -9.71 41.53
CA ARG A 2 -35.31 -9.44 40.39
C ARG A 2 -35.40 -7.96 39.98
N GLN A 3 -35.36 -7.02 40.90
CA GLN A 3 -35.43 -5.58 40.62
C GLN A 3 -34.17 -5.03 39.89
N ARG A 4 -32.98 -5.56 40.20
CA ARG A 4 -31.74 -5.15 39.52
C ARG A 4 -31.67 -5.63 38.05
N GLN A 5 -32.26 -6.79 37.76
CA GLN A 5 -32.33 -7.31 36.39
C GLN A 5 -33.31 -6.50 35.50
N MET A 6 -34.44 -6.02 36.08
CA MET A 6 -35.36 -5.15 35.35
C MET A 6 -34.72 -3.79 34.95
N CYS A 7 -34.00 -3.14 35.89
CA CYS A 7 -33.34 -1.86 35.59
C CYS A 7 -32.21 -1.94 34.52
N ILE A 8 -31.60 -3.09 34.38
CA ILE A 8 -30.60 -3.29 33.32
C ILE A 8 -31.29 -3.52 31.96
N ARG A 9 -32.39 -4.28 31.94
CA ARG A 9 -33.16 -4.57 30.74
C ARG A 9 -33.83 -3.31 30.16
N ASP A 10 -34.36 -2.42 31.01
CA ASP A 10 -35.00 -1.17 30.60
C ASP A 10 -34.00 -0.12 30.08
N ARG A 11 -32.74 -0.16 30.52
CA ARG A 11 -31.69 0.70 29.95
C ARG A 11 -31.24 0.27 28.59
N TYR A 12 -31.34 -1.00 28.24
CA TYR A 12 -30.97 -1.50 26.92
C TYR A 12 -32.13 -1.44 25.92
N ASN A 13 -33.38 -1.45 26.37
CA ASN A 13 -34.53 -1.37 25.48
C ASN A 13 -34.81 0.03 24.91
N ASN A 14 -34.15 1.09 25.42
CA ASN A 14 -34.21 2.44 24.82
C ASN A 14 -33.16 2.70 23.74
N PHE A 15 -32.31 1.73 23.44
CA PHE A 15 -31.43 1.74 22.27
C PHE A 15 -31.91 0.73 21.22
N GLU A 16 -33.12 0.92 20.70
CA GLU A 16 -33.41 0.37 19.36
C GLU A 16 -32.54 1.11 18.34
N VAL A 17 -31.33 0.64 18.19
CA VAL A 17 -30.52 0.95 17.02
C VAL A 17 -31.15 0.17 15.87
N THR A 18 -32.15 0.76 15.23
CA THR A 18 -32.76 0.18 14.03
C THR A 18 -31.68 0.07 12.95
N GLU A 19 -31.70 -1.00 12.13
CA GLU A 19 -30.80 -1.16 10.98
C GLU A 19 -30.72 0.15 10.15
N SER A 20 -31.83 0.84 9.99
CA SER A 20 -31.87 2.12 9.25
C SER A 20 -31.00 3.21 9.88
N LYS A 21 -30.87 3.28 11.20
CA LYS A 21 -29.98 4.23 11.88
C LYS A 21 -28.52 3.85 11.70
N ILE A 22 -28.22 2.54 11.73
CA ILE A 22 -26.87 2.05 11.44
C ILE A 22 -26.47 2.44 10.02
N TYR A 23 -27.31 2.14 9.03
CA TYR A 23 -27.06 2.50 7.64
C TYR A 23 -26.90 4.01 7.46
N SER A 24 -27.68 4.85 8.11
CA SER A 24 -27.58 6.31 8.01
C SER A 24 -26.26 6.83 8.60
N ILE A 25 -25.76 6.22 9.68
CA ILE A 25 -24.46 6.56 10.27
C ILE A 25 -23.32 6.13 9.35
N PHE A 26 -23.38 4.91 8.80
CA PHE A 26 -22.39 4.45 7.83
C PHE A 26 -22.36 5.31 6.57
N ASP A 27 -23.53 5.67 6.02
CA ASP A 27 -23.64 6.54 4.84
C ASP A 27 -23.06 7.94 5.12
N TYR A 28 -23.33 8.50 6.30
CA TYR A 28 -22.74 9.76 6.73
C TYR A 28 -21.22 9.68 6.86
N LEU A 29 -20.70 8.68 7.57
CA LEU A 29 -19.26 8.50 7.75
C LEU A 29 -18.56 8.22 6.41
N TYR A 30 -19.17 7.43 5.54
CA TYR A 30 -18.65 7.15 4.21
C TYR A 30 -18.58 8.42 3.34
N LYS A 31 -19.61 9.28 3.40
CA LYS A 31 -19.61 10.57 2.70
C LYS A 31 -18.54 11.52 3.24
N GLN A 32 -18.35 11.59 4.55
CA GLN A 32 -17.29 12.40 5.14
C GLN A 32 -15.92 11.89 4.70
N TYR A 33 -15.67 10.60 4.82
CA TYR A 33 -14.42 9.98 4.40
C TYR A 33 -14.12 10.21 2.92
N THR A 34 -15.11 10.02 2.03
CA THR A 34 -14.92 10.24 0.59
C THR A 34 -14.66 11.70 0.25
N GLU A 35 -15.27 12.65 0.95
CA GLU A 35 -15.02 14.08 0.73
C GLU A 35 -13.64 14.50 1.23
N GLU A 36 -13.22 14.05 2.43
CA GLU A 36 -11.89 14.31 2.96
C GLU A 36 -10.81 13.72 2.05
N ARG A 37 -11.02 12.49 1.57
CA ARG A 37 -10.15 11.83 0.60
C ARG A 37 -10.07 12.60 -0.71
N ARG A 38 -11.21 13.08 -1.25
CA ARG A 38 -11.26 13.89 -2.46
C ARG A 38 -10.47 15.18 -2.32
N VAL A 39 -10.66 15.90 -1.20
CA VAL A 39 -9.92 17.14 -0.90
C VAL A 39 -8.42 16.87 -0.76
N TYR A 40 -8.04 15.76 -0.12
CA TYR A 40 -6.65 15.36 0.01
C TYR A 40 -6.01 15.11 -1.38
N LEU A 41 -6.64 14.29 -2.22
CA LEU A 41 -6.13 13.97 -3.56
C LEU A 41 -6.07 15.17 -4.50
N GLN A 42 -6.95 16.17 -4.34
CA GLN A 42 -6.88 17.40 -5.12
C GLN A 42 -5.65 18.26 -4.80
N LYS A 43 -5.11 18.15 -3.59
CA LYS A 43 -3.92 18.89 -3.14
C LYS A 43 -2.60 18.19 -3.45
N HIS A 44 -2.66 16.92 -3.84
CA HIS A 44 -1.49 16.09 -4.05
C HIS A 44 -1.34 15.70 -5.53
N LYS A 45 -0.12 15.37 -5.92
CA LYS A 45 0.17 14.97 -7.30
C LYS A 45 -0.52 13.64 -7.62
N LYS A 46 -1.28 13.61 -8.70
CA LYS A 46 -1.86 12.36 -9.23
C LYS A 46 -0.80 11.64 -10.06
N VAL A 47 -0.44 10.42 -9.67
CA VAL A 47 0.57 9.57 -10.32
C VAL A 47 -0.03 8.29 -10.90
N SER A 48 -1.25 7.92 -10.49
CA SER A 48 -1.95 6.73 -10.93
C SER A 48 -3.44 6.98 -11.11
N GLU A 49 -4.12 6.08 -11.81
CA GLU A 49 -5.58 6.04 -11.85
C GLU A 49 -6.19 5.54 -10.54
N TYR A 50 -5.42 4.79 -9.74
CA TYR A 50 -5.85 4.22 -8.47
C TYR A 50 -5.57 5.18 -7.32
N ASP A 51 -6.61 5.48 -6.54
CA ASP A 51 -6.51 6.40 -5.40
C ASP A 51 -5.58 5.86 -4.30
N SER A 52 -5.54 4.54 -4.10
CA SER A 52 -4.65 3.91 -3.12
C SER A 52 -3.18 4.17 -3.43
N GLU A 53 -2.80 4.11 -4.70
CA GLU A 53 -1.44 4.44 -5.13
C GLU A 53 -1.16 5.95 -4.99
N ASN A 54 -2.12 6.82 -5.32
CA ASN A 54 -1.95 8.26 -5.12
C ASN A 54 -1.77 8.64 -3.64
N LEU A 55 -2.48 7.97 -2.74
CA LEU A 55 -2.31 8.15 -1.29
C LEU A 55 -0.96 7.64 -0.81
N MET A 56 -0.53 6.47 -1.29
CA MET A 56 0.79 5.91 -0.96
C MET A 56 1.92 6.81 -1.47
N TYR A 57 1.81 7.32 -2.70
CA TYR A 57 2.78 8.26 -3.24
C TYR A 57 2.94 9.49 -2.36
N SER A 58 1.82 10.10 -1.96
CA SER A 58 1.84 11.27 -1.08
C SER A 58 2.43 10.96 0.29
N LEU A 59 2.17 9.79 0.84
CA LEU A 59 2.78 9.32 2.08
C LEU A 59 4.30 9.17 1.95
N ILE A 60 4.76 8.55 0.85
CA ILE A 60 6.19 8.37 0.57
C ILE A 60 6.86 9.74 0.42
N GLU A 61 6.29 10.68 -0.38
CA GLU A 61 6.84 12.02 -0.55
C GLU A 61 6.94 12.76 0.79
N ASP A 62 5.93 12.67 1.63
CA ASP A 62 5.95 13.28 2.96
C ASP A 62 7.07 12.70 3.85
N ILE A 63 7.28 11.39 3.81
CA ILE A 63 8.37 10.74 4.55
C ILE A 63 9.73 11.19 4.03
N ILE A 64 9.99 11.12 2.72
CA ILE A 64 11.30 11.44 2.15
C ILE A 64 11.60 12.93 2.13
N SER A 65 10.60 13.80 2.33
CA SER A 65 10.81 15.25 2.49
C SER A 65 11.54 15.62 3.78
N ALA A 66 11.59 14.74 4.76
CA ALA A 66 12.36 14.97 5.98
C ALA A 66 13.87 15.03 5.68
N ASN A 67 14.58 15.95 6.32
CA ASN A 67 16.01 16.18 6.11
C ASN A 67 16.86 14.90 6.19
N LYS A 68 16.46 13.98 7.04
CA LYS A 68 17.10 12.66 7.23
C LYS A 68 17.16 11.85 5.93
N TYR A 69 16.16 11.98 5.07
CA TYR A 69 16.04 11.22 3.81
C TYR A 69 16.33 12.05 2.56
N SER A 70 16.98 13.21 2.71
CA SER A 70 17.24 14.18 1.62
C SER A 70 18.01 13.60 0.42
N SER A 71 18.72 12.48 0.61
CA SER A 71 19.42 11.76 -0.44
C SER A 71 18.51 10.79 -1.23
N LEU A 72 17.28 10.59 -0.79
CA LEU A 72 16.33 9.66 -1.39
C LEU A 72 15.38 10.38 -2.36
N ASP A 73 14.81 9.60 -3.26
CA ASP A 73 13.77 10.02 -4.18
C ASP A 73 12.87 8.83 -4.52
N VAL A 74 11.68 9.08 -5.07
CA VAL A 74 10.72 8.04 -5.44
C VAL A 74 10.36 8.12 -6.92
N VAL A 75 10.24 6.98 -7.56
CA VAL A 75 9.69 6.84 -8.92
C VAL A 75 8.52 5.87 -8.89
N CYS A 76 7.46 6.22 -9.63
CA CYS A 76 6.25 5.43 -9.77
C CYS A 76 6.33 4.55 -11.03
N HIS A 77 5.64 3.39 -10.98
CA HIS A 77 5.52 2.45 -12.11
C HIS A 77 6.86 2.11 -12.76
N PHE A 78 7.84 1.80 -11.90
CA PHE A 78 9.20 1.54 -12.36
C PHE A 78 9.28 0.17 -13.06
N PRO A 79 9.67 0.10 -14.36
CA PRO A 79 9.74 -1.16 -15.08
C PRO A 79 10.72 -2.13 -14.44
N LEU A 80 10.29 -3.36 -14.17
CA LEU A 80 11.10 -4.34 -13.46
C LEU A 80 12.36 -4.72 -14.22
N ASN A 81 12.30 -4.78 -15.56
CA ASN A 81 13.44 -5.09 -16.41
C ASN A 81 14.62 -4.10 -16.24
N MET A 82 14.37 -2.87 -15.83
CA MET A 82 15.43 -1.88 -15.59
C MET A 82 16.24 -2.15 -14.30
N LEU A 83 15.74 -3.00 -13.42
CA LEU A 83 16.48 -3.47 -12.23
C LEU A 83 17.39 -4.67 -12.56
N ILE A 84 17.07 -5.41 -13.60
CA ILE A 84 17.74 -6.66 -13.95
C ILE A 84 19.07 -6.37 -14.62
N LYS A 85 20.15 -6.43 -13.83
CA LYS A 85 21.53 -6.23 -14.33
C LYS A 85 22.17 -7.54 -14.81
N ASN A 86 21.86 -8.65 -14.15
CA ASN A 86 22.43 -9.97 -14.41
C ASN A 86 21.29 -10.99 -14.66
N PRO A 87 20.72 -11.05 -15.87
CA PRO A 87 19.60 -11.95 -16.19
C PRO A 87 19.88 -13.43 -15.93
N GLU A 88 21.15 -13.81 -15.93
CA GLU A 88 21.60 -15.19 -15.66
C GLU A 88 21.30 -15.69 -14.24
N LEU A 89 21.00 -14.77 -13.32
CA LEU A 89 20.53 -15.14 -11.98
C LEU A 89 19.09 -15.64 -11.97
N LEU A 90 18.33 -15.34 -13.01
CA LEU A 90 16.92 -15.67 -13.13
C LEU A 90 16.70 -16.99 -13.85
N ASN A 91 15.74 -17.78 -13.41
CA ASN A 91 15.24 -18.90 -14.19
C ASN A 91 14.41 -18.40 -15.40
N GLU A 92 14.00 -19.32 -16.29
CA GLU A 92 13.30 -18.96 -17.52
C GLU A 92 11.97 -18.23 -17.24
N GLN A 93 11.20 -18.67 -16.26
CA GLN A 93 9.91 -18.05 -15.90
C GLN A 93 10.10 -16.65 -15.31
N GLU A 94 11.07 -16.50 -14.42
CA GLU A 94 11.42 -15.22 -13.82
C GLU A 94 11.95 -14.25 -14.87
N CYS A 95 12.77 -14.72 -15.79
CA CYS A 95 13.28 -13.91 -16.88
C CYS A 95 12.14 -13.41 -17.79
N GLN A 96 11.24 -14.29 -18.20
CA GLN A 96 10.05 -13.91 -18.98
C GLN A 96 9.18 -12.89 -18.23
N TYR A 97 8.97 -13.09 -16.95
CA TYR A 97 8.19 -12.18 -16.10
C TYR A 97 8.87 -10.82 -15.96
N ALA A 98 10.15 -10.80 -15.57
CA ALA A 98 10.91 -9.57 -15.33
C ALA A 98 11.13 -8.74 -16.60
N MET A 99 11.35 -9.39 -17.74
CA MET A 99 11.60 -8.73 -19.03
C MET A 99 10.32 -8.27 -19.73
N ASN A 100 9.15 -8.64 -19.24
CA ASN A 100 7.89 -8.17 -19.80
C ASN A 100 7.75 -6.65 -19.56
N PRO A 101 7.57 -5.83 -20.61
CA PRO A 101 7.44 -4.37 -20.46
C PRO A 101 6.27 -3.91 -19.59
N ALA A 102 5.23 -4.75 -19.44
CA ALA A 102 4.09 -4.46 -18.58
C ALA A 102 4.35 -4.74 -17.09
N THR A 103 5.47 -5.43 -16.76
CA THR A 103 5.82 -5.71 -15.38
C THR A 103 6.56 -4.53 -14.76
N HIS A 104 6.00 -3.96 -13.71
CA HIS A 104 6.56 -2.81 -13.01
C HIS A 104 6.40 -2.96 -11.49
N LEU A 105 7.13 -2.14 -10.76
CA LEU A 105 6.91 -1.87 -9.34
C LEU A 105 6.03 -0.62 -9.23
N ASP A 106 5.09 -0.61 -8.30
CA ASP A 106 4.25 0.58 -8.08
C ASP A 106 5.12 1.77 -7.67
N PHE A 107 6.03 1.55 -6.71
CA PHE A 107 7.00 2.56 -6.28
C PHE A 107 8.38 1.96 -6.07
N LEU A 108 9.40 2.71 -6.47
CA LEU A 108 10.79 2.43 -6.15
C LEU A 108 11.41 3.65 -5.49
N ILE A 109 11.82 3.52 -4.23
CA ILE A 109 12.64 4.51 -3.53
C ILE A 109 14.10 4.20 -3.82
N TYR A 110 14.84 5.21 -4.23
CA TYR A 110 16.24 5.07 -4.63
C TYR A 110 17.09 6.22 -4.13
N ASN A 111 18.40 5.99 -4.02
CA ASN A 111 19.35 7.05 -3.70
C ASN A 111 19.60 7.95 -4.91
N ARG A 112 19.41 9.26 -4.77
CA ARG A 112 19.55 10.26 -5.85
C ARG A 112 20.93 10.29 -6.48
N ILE A 113 21.98 10.13 -5.66
CA ILE A 113 23.38 10.28 -6.08
C ILE A 113 23.84 8.99 -6.75
N GLY A 114 23.72 7.87 -6.06
CA GLY A 114 24.21 6.58 -6.55
C GLY A 114 23.25 5.86 -7.49
N LYS A 115 22.02 6.36 -7.63
CA LYS A 115 20.93 5.69 -8.40
C LYS A 115 20.70 4.23 -7.99
N LYS A 116 21.01 3.91 -6.73
CA LYS A 116 20.83 2.58 -6.19
C LYS A 116 19.41 2.43 -5.65
N PRO A 117 18.69 1.33 -5.96
CA PRO A 117 17.46 0.96 -5.30
C PRO A 117 17.65 0.86 -3.80
N VAL A 118 16.67 1.30 -3.03
CA VAL A 118 16.67 1.26 -1.56
C VAL A 118 15.50 0.43 -1.06
N LEU A 119 14.30 0.69 -1.58
CA LEU A 119 13.08 0.03 -1.15
C LEU A 119 12.06 0.03 -2.28
N ALA A 120 11.50 -1.12 -2.59
CA ALA A 120 10.33 -1.24 -3.46
C ALA A 120 9.05 -1.32 -2.62
N ILE A 121 7.96 -0.73 -3.12
CA ILE A 121 6.66 -0.74 -2.46
C ILE A 121 5.60 -1.12 -3.49
N GLU A 122 4.72 -2.05 -3.11
CA GLU A 122 3.53 -2.48 -3.86
C GLU A 122 2.26 -2.19 -3.05
N VAL A 123 1.20 -1.79 -3.72
CA VAL A 123 -0.11 -1.51 -3.13
C VAL A 123 -1.12 -2.51 -3.67
N ASP A 124 -1.36 -3.55 -2.88
CA ASP A 124 -2.24 -4.64 -3.28
C ASP A 124 -3.72 -4.32 -3.00
N GLY A 125 -4.57 -4.38 -4.03
CA GLY A 125 -6.01 -4.20 -3.90
C GLY A 125 -6.69 -5.33 -3.14
N TYR A 126 -7.62 -5.00 -2.24
CA TYR A 126 -8.33 -5.99 -1.42
C TYR A 126 -9.12 -7.04 -2.23
N GLU A 127 -9.64 -6.67 -3.40
CA GLU A 127 -10.46 -7.57 -4.23
C GLU A 127 -9.68 -8.66 -4.96
N TYR A 128 -8.36 -8.51 -5.10
CA TYR A 128 -7.51 -9.45 -5.84
C TYR A 128 -7.07 -10.67 -5.04
N HIS A 129 -7.44 -10.79 -3.76
CA HIS A 129 -7.08 -11.94 -2.91
C HIS A 129 -8.04 -13.13 -3.01
N LYS A 130 -9.05 -13.09 -3.88
CA LYS A 130 -9.82 -14.29 -4.21
C LYS A 130 -9.01 -15.11 -5.20
N GLU A 131 -8.20 -16.04 -4.67
CA GLU A 131 -7.67 -17.27 -5.30
C GLU A 131 -7.47 -17.23 -6.83
N ASP A 132 -7.01 -16.09 -7.39
CA ASP A 132 -6.49 -16.11 -8.74
C ASP A 132 -5.07 -16.69 -8.68
N THR A 133 -4.94 -17.98 -8.97
CA THR A 133 -3.66 -18.69 -8.96
C THR A 133 -2.60 -18.03 -9.85
N VAL A 134 -3.01 -17.30 -10.88
CA VAL A 134 -2.12 -16.55 -11.78
C VAL A 134 -1.51 -15.34 -11.08
N GLN A 135 -2.30 -14.57 -10.33
CA GLN A 135 -1.79 -13.40 -9.61
C GLN A 135 -0.86 -13.84 -8.47
N ALA A 136 -1.25 -14.83 -7.69
CA ALA A 136 -0.40 -15.39 -6.64
C ALA A 136 0.95 -15.88 -7.18
N SER A 137 0.95 -16.52 -8.37
CA SER A 137 2.19 -16.95 -9.02
C SER A 137 3.07 -15.76 -9.44
N ARG A 138 2.49 -14.69 -9.97
CA ARG A 138 3.22 -13.46 -10.33
C ARG A 138 3.83 -12.78 -9.12
N ASP A 139 3.10 -12.75 -8.00
CA ASP A 139 3.58 -12.17 -6.75
C ASP A 139 4.76 -12.94 -6.18
N LEU A 140 4.72 -14.28 -6.26
CA LEU A 140 5.85 -15.12 -5.86
C LEU A 140 7.08 -14.88 -6.75
N LEU A 141 6.91 -14.78 -8.07
CA LEU A 141 8.01 -14.46 -8.99
C LEU A 141 8.61 -13.09 -8.65
N LYS A 142 7.78 -12.06 -8.46
CA LYS A 142 8.25 -10.71 -8.11
C LYS A 142 9.02 -10.72 -6.78
N ASN A 143 8.48 -11.38 -5.75
CA ASN A 143 9.13 -11.47 -4.44
C ASN A 143 10.50 -12.14 -4.55
N HIS A 144 10.60 -13.27 -5.25
CA HIS A 144 11.87 -13.99 -5.41
C HIS A 144 12.90 -13.18 -6.23
N ILE A 145 12.46 -12.50 -7.28
CA ILE A 145 13.33 -11.60 -8.05
C ILE A 145 13.88 -10.48 -7.16
N MET A 146 13.02 -9.84 -6.37
CA MET A 146 13.46 -8.76 -5.48
C MET A 146 14.46 -9.26 -4.42
N GLU A 147 14.27 -10.47 -3.90
CA GLU A 147 15.20 -11.13 -2.99
C GLU A 147 16.56 -11.41 -3.65
N LEU A 148 16.57 -11.99 -4.87
CA LEU A 148 17.79 -12.26 -5.62
C LEU A 148 18.62 -11.00 -5.90
N TYR A 149 17.97 -9.86 -6.09
CA TYR A 149 18.63 -8.57 -6.33
C TYR A 149 18.86 -7.77 -5.03
N GLU A 150 18.60 -8.37 -3.87
CA GLU A 150 18.79 -7.76 -2.56
C GLU A 150 18.04 -6.41 -2.40
N ILE A 151 16.88 -6.28 -3.05
CA ILE A 151 16.05 -5.08 -2.96
C ILE A 151 14.88 -5.39 -2.02
N PRO A 152 14.78 -4.74 -0.86
CA PRO A 152 13.66 -4.91 0.04
C PRO A 152 12.34 -4.57 -0.65
N LEU A 153 11.31 -5.39 -0.44
CA LEU A 153 9.96 -5.18 -0.97
C LEU A 153 8.95 -5.13 0.18
N LEU A 154 8.21 -4.04 0.28
CA LEU A 154 7.05 -3.92 1.15
C LEU A 154 5.77 -4.02 0.32
N ARG A 155 4.81 -4.78 0.83
CA ARG A 155 3.45 -4.89 0.27
C ARG A 155 2.45 -4.36 1.25
N PHE A 156 1.57 -3.49 0.78
CA PHE A 156 0.53 -2.88 1.58
C PHE A 156 -0.84 -3.17 0.98
N MET A 157 -1.70 -3.75 1.82
CA MET A 157 -3.10 -3.95 1.47
C MET A 157 -3.85 -2.61 1.56
N THR A 158 -4.75 -2.35 0.63
CA THR A 158 -5.54 -1.09 0.61
C THR A 158 -6.41 -0.86 1.84
N ASN A 159 -6.64 -1.90 2.66
CA ASN A 159 -7.36 -1.84 3.92
C ASN A 159 -6.44 -1.98 5.15
N GLY A 160 -5.12 -1.90 4.95
CA GLY A 160 -4.11 -2.00 6.00
C GLY A 160 -3.99 -0.72 6.82
N SER A 161 -3.03 -0.73 7.75
CA SER A 161 -2.61 0.42 8.55
C SER A 161 -1.16 0.25 8.99
N GLY A 162 -0.52 1.36 9.40
CA GLY A 162 0.87 1.33 9.86
C GLY A 162 1.89 1.37 8.71
N GLU A 163 1.50 1.88 7.54
CA GLU A 163 2.36 1.99 6.38
C GLU A 163 3.55 2.92 6.65
N ARG A 164 3.28 4.06 7.28
CA ARG A 164 4.32 5.06 7.63
C ARG A 164 5.42 4.45 8.49
N GLU A 165 5.03 3.78 9.56
CA GLU A 165 5.96 3.18 10.52
C GLU A 165 6.84 2.13 9.85
N LYS A 166 6.26 1.27 9.01
CA LYS A 166 7.00 0.23 8.29
C LYS A 166 7.96 0.80 7.26
N ILE A 167 7.55 1.84 6.51
CA ILE A 167 8.40 2.51 5.53
C ILE A 167 9.57 3.18 6.25
N VAL A 168 9.31 3.94 7.31
CA VAL A 168 10.34 4.62 8.12
C VAL A 168 11.32 3.61 8.70
N GLU A 169 10.84 2.53 9.35
CA GLU A 169 11.69 1.47 9.91
C GLU A 169 12.62 0.86 8.84
N MET A 170 12.11 0.68 7.63
CA MET A 170 12.90 0.13 6.55
C MET A 170 13.94 1.13 6.02
N LEU A 171 13.55 2.39 5.82
CA LEU A 171 14.44 3.42 5.33
C LEU A 171 15.55 3.76 6.34
N ASP A 172 15.27 3.66 7.63
CA ASP A 172 16.24 3.90 8.70
C ASP A 172 17.44 2.92 8.68
N LYS A 173 17.32 1.81 7.99
CA LYS A 173 18.43 0.86 7.79
C LYS A 173 19.44 1.29 6.72
N PHE A 174 19.06 2.31 5.91
CA PHE A 174 19.85 2.75 4.74
C PHE A 174 20.35 4.21 4.85
N VAL A 175 20.10 4.87 5.97
CA VAL A 175 20.47 6.29 6.17
C VAL A 175 21.41 6.46 7.37
#